data_44327944390b8000ed219dbfb656c9e0
#
_entry.id   44327944390b8000ed219dbfb656c9e0
#
_cell.length_a   1.000
_cell.length_b   1.000
_cell.length_c   1.000
_cell.angle_alpha   90.00
_cell.angle_beta   90.00
_cell.angle_gamma   90.00
#
_symmetry.space_group_name_H-M   'P 1'
#
loop_
_entity.id
_entity.type
_entity.pdbx_description
1 polymer ?
#
loop_
_entity_poly.entity_id
_entity_poly.type
_entity_poly.pdbx_seq_one_letter_code
_entity_poly.pdbx_strand_id
1 'polypeptide(L)'
;MQKKSKHFIKGLLIFFIIVACCIFTCIYILKEFIYPRAHFDIIKEEASKNSIDPYLILAIIKTESGFNKLATSQKNAKGLMQIMDSTAEEINNNAEVVEDINEANIYDENINIALGCKYFSDLVNKYEGNYYIAICAYNAGMGNVNKWLEQGIISKDLDNYKNIELPFNETQKYLKKVIT
;
A
#
# COMPACT_ATOMS: atom_id res chain seq x y z
N MET A 1 -3.15 56.88 23.14
CA MET A 1 -3.93 55.87 22.40
C MET A 1 -3.09 54.95 21.53
N GLN A 2 -2.05 55.41 20.84
CA GLN A 2 -1.21 54.59 19.93
C GLN A 2 -0.47 53.39 20.57
N LYS A 3 -0.05 53.49 21.84
CA LYS A 3 0.72 52.41 22.50
C LYS A 3 -0.14 51.18 22.80
N LYS A 4 -1.40 51.32 23.18
CA LYS A 4 -2.37 50.22 23.41
C LYS A 4 -2.72 49.49 22.12
N SER A 5 -2.84 50.19 21.00
CA SER A 5 -3.10 49.57 19.68
C SER A 5 -1.93 48.68 19.22
N LYS A 6 -0.67 49.09 19.43
CA LYS A 6 0.51 48.30 19.06
C LYS A 6 0.60 46.99 19.88
N HIS A 7 0.26 47.01 21.16
CA HIS A 7 0.23 45.78 21.97
C HIS A 7 -0.89 44.84 21.57
N PHE A 8 -2.04 45.35 21.21
CA PHE A 8 -3.16 44.57 20.71
C PHE A 8 -2.81 43.88 19.39
N ILE A 9 -2.22 44.61 18.43
CA ILE A 9 -1.77 44.03 17.14
C ILE A 9 -0.68 42.96 17.34
N LYS A 10 0.27 43.19 18.24
CA LYS A 10 1.29 42.18 18.58
C LYS A 10 0.68 40.92 19.19
N GLY A 11 -0.31 41.10 20.10
CA GLY A 11 -1.03 39.96 20.69
C GLY A 11 -1.79 39.12 19.64
N LEU A 12 -2.44 39.81 18.69
CA LEU A 12 -3.15 39.18 17.59
C LEU A 12 -2.20 38.42 16.66
N LEU A 13 -1.05 38.99 16.36
CA LEU A 13 0.00 38.33 15.55
C LEU A 13 0.54 37.06 16.23
N ILE A 14 0.84 37.13 17.53
CA ILE A 14 1.29 35.98 18.31
C ILE A 14 0.21 34.89 18.33
N PHE A 15 -1.06 35.27 18.51
CA PHE A 15 -2.17 34.31 18.45
C PHE A 15 -2.24 33.58 17.11
N PHE A 16 -2.15 34.29 15.98
CA PHE A 16 -2.16 33.66 14.66
C PHE A 16 -0.95 32.72 14.42
N ILE A 17 0.24 33.13 14.92
CA ILE A 17 1.44 32.27 14.84
C ILE A 17 1.22 30.97 15.63
N ILE A 18 0.68 31.05 16.85
CA ILE A 18 0.39 29.86 17.66
C ILE A 18 -0.62 28.96 16.96
N VAL A 19 -1.70 29.52 16.42
CA VAL A 19 -2.71 28.75 15.69
C VAL A 19 -2.10 28.08 14.46
N ALA A 20 -1.28 28.78 13.69
CA ALA A 20 -0.58 28.20 12.54
C ALA A 20 0.36 27.05 12.96
N CYS A 21 1.13 27.24 14.04
CA CYS A 21 2.00 26.17 14.57
C CYS A 21 1.18 24.96 15.02
N CYS A 22 0.04 25.15 15.71
CA CYS A 22 -0.84 24.07 16.11
C CYS A 22 -1.40 23.29 14.91
N ILE A 23 -1.83 24.00 13.85
CA ILE A 23 -2.34 23.39 12.62
C ILE A 23 -1.21 22.60 11.94
N PHE A 24 -0.01 23.17 11.81
CA PHE A 24 1.14 22.47 11.22
C PHE A 24 1.51 21.21 12.01
N THR A 25 1.55 21.30 13.33
CA THR A 25 1.84 20.15 14.20
C THR A 25 0.77 19.06 14.07
N CYS A 26 -0.50 19.47 14.03
CA CYS A 26 -1.61 18.55 13.83
C CYS A 26 -1.53 17.82 12.48
N ILE A 27 -1.23 18.54 11.40
CA ILE A 27 -1.05 17.97 10.06
C ILE A 27 0.14 17.01 10.04
N TYR A 28 1.25 17.36 10.71
CA TYR A 28 2.42 16.50 10.81
C TYR A 28 2.11 15.19 11.54
N ILE A 29 1.43 15.26 12.69
CA ILE A 29 1.02 14.07 13.47
C ILE A 29 0.04 13.22 12.66
N LEU A 30 -0.94 13.83 11.99
CA LEU A 30 -1.88 13.11 11.13
C LEU A 30 -1.19 12.38 9.99
N LYS A 31 -0.21 13.01 9.34
CA LYS A 31 0.57 12.35 8.27
C LYS A 31 1.34 11.15 8.79
N GLU A 32 2.01 11.29 9.94
CA GLU A 32 2.76 10.19 10.55
C GLU A 32 1.86 9.02 10.98
N PHE A 33 0.63 9.33 11.45
CA PHE A 33 -0.36 8.31 11.81
C PHE A 33 -0.94 7.61 10.57
N ILE A 34 -1.15 8.35 9.46
CA ILE A 34 -1.74 7.80 8.23
C ILE A 34 -0.71 7.02 7.40
N TYR A 35 0.55 7.49 7.38
CA TYR A 35 1.67 6.90 6.63
C TYR A 35 2.92 6.85 7.51
N PRO A 36 3.07 5.80 8.34
CA PRO A 36 4.23 5.66 9.23
C PRO A 36 5.54 5.66 8.43
N ARG A 37 6.45 6.57 8.76
CA ARG A 37 7.76 6.66 8.11
C ARG A 37 8.64 5.45 8.39
N ALA A 38 8.40 4.75 9.49
CA ALA A 38 9.19 3.59 9.91
C ALA A 38 9.35 2.53 8.81
N HIS A 39 8.34 2.37 7.94
CA HIS A 39 8.38 1.38 6.86
C HIS A 39 8.79 1.98 5.52
N PHE A 40 8.86 3.32 5.39
CA PHE A 40 9.02 3.97 4.08
C PHE A 40 10.38 3.70 3.44
N ASP A 41 11.44 3.65 4.22
CA ASP A 41 12.79 3.40 3.70
C ASP A 41 12.90 1.96 3.16
N ILE A 42 12.35 0.98 3.87
CA ILE A 42 12.27 -0.42 3.42
C ILE A 42 11.42 -0.52 2.15
N ILE A 43 10.24 0.10 2.16
CA ILE A 43 9.34 0.12 1.00
C ILE A 43 10.03 0.71 -0.22
N LYS A 44 10.72 1.84 -0.06
CA LYS A 44 11.44 2.51 -1.14
C LYS A 44 12.56 1.64 -1.72
N GLU A 45 13.31 0.98 -0.86
CA GLU A 45 14.38 0.07 -1.26
C GLU A 45 13.82 -1.12 -2.04
N GLU A 46 12.85 -1.84 -1.48
CA GLU A 46 12.28 -3.04 -2.09
C GLU A 46 11.47 -2.74 -3.35
N ALA A 47 10.71 -1.66 -3.38
CA ALA A 47 10.00 -1.20 -4.56
C ALA A 47 10.97 -0.84 -5.70
N SER A 48 12.10 -0.19 -5.37
CA SER A 48 13.15 0.13 -6.37
C SER A 48 13.79 -1.12 -6.95
N LYS A 49 14.13 -2.14 -6.13
CA LYS A 49 14.66 -3.42 -6.60
C LYS A 49 13.72 -4.12 -7.59
N ASN A 50 12.42 -3.95 -7.38
CA ASN A 50 11.37 -4.57 -8.18
C ASN A 50 10.78 -3.65 -9.29
N SER A 51 11.34 -2.46 -9.51
CA SER A 51 10.89 -1.48 -10.50
C SER A 51 9.42 -1.04 -10.33
N ILE A 52 8.98 -0.88 -9.09
CA ILE A 52 7.62 -0.47 -8.72
C ILE A 52 7.65 0.91 -8.04
N ASP A 53 6.58 1.69 -8.22
CA ASP A 53 6.40 2.94 -7.48
C ASP A 53 6.22 2.66 -5.97
N PRO A 54 7.07 3.20 -5.09
CA PRO A 54 6.96 2.98 -3.65
C PRO A 54 5.65 3.50 -3.05
N TYR A 55 5.03 4.50 -3.65
CA TYR A 55 3.73 4.99 -3.20
C TYR A 55 2.59 4.01 -3.49
N LEU A 56 2.72 3.22 -4.55
CA LEU A 56 1.77 2.13 -4.83
C LEU A 56 1.88 1.02 -3.78
N ILE A 57 3.10 0.64 -3.39
CA ILE A 57 3.31 -0.33 -2.30
C ILE A 57 2.77 0.20 -0.97
N LEU A 58 2.97 1.49 -0.67
CA LEU A 58 2.33 2.14 0.49
C LEU A 58 0.81 2.01 0.48
N ALA A 59 0.18 2.24 -0.67
CA ALA A 59 -1.27 2.13 -0.82
C ALA A 59 -1.77 0.68 -0.64
N ILE A 60 -1.01 -0.29 -1.15
CA ILE A 60 -1.27 -1.72 -0.93
C ILE A 60 -1.19 -2.04 0.57
N ILE A 61 -0.09 -1.73 1.25
CA ILE A 61 0.10 -1.99 2.68
C ILE A 61 -1.00 -1.34 3.52
N LYS A 62 -1.34 -0.09 3.21
CA LYS A 62 -2.43 0.60 3.90
C LYS A 62 -3.77 -0.12 3.73
N THR A 63 -4.03 -0.64 2.54
CA THR A 63 -5.29 -1.31 2.23
C THR A 63 -5.36 -2.71 2.84
N GLU A 64 -4.24 -3.44 2.86
CA GLU A 64 -4.11 -4.80 3.37
C GLU A 64 -4.14 -4.88 4.91
N SER A 65 -3.30 -4.12 5.57
CA SER A 65 -3.08 -4.24 7.02
C SER A 65 -3.31 -2.95 7.81
N GLY A 66 -3.47 -1.80 7.14
CA GLY A 66 -3.43 -0.50 7.80
C GLY A 66 -2.10 -0.25 8.52
N PHE A 67 -1.00 -0.79 8.00
CA PHE A 67 0.35 -0.77 8.60
C PHE A 67 0.50 -1.61 9.87
N ASN A 68 -0.42 -2.53 10.16
CA ASN A 68 -0.26 -3.47 11.27
C ASN A 68 0.61 -4.66 10.83
N LYS A 69 1.87 -4.70 11.26
CA LYS A 69 2.80 -5.78 10.92
C LYS A 69 2.42 -7.15 11.50
N LEU A 70 1.56 -7.19 12.52
CA LEU A 70 1.08 -8.44 13.10
C LEU A 70 -0.33 -8.81 12.61
N ALA A 71 -0.81 -8.17 11.54
CA ALA A 71 -2.12 -8.49 10.98
C ALA A 71 -2.18 -9.92 10.45
N THR A 72 -3.26 -10.62 10.78
CA THR A 72 -3.58 -11.95 10.23
C THR A 72 -5.04 -11.94 9.79
N SER A 73 -5.30 -12.27 8.53
CA SER A 73 -6.67 -12.34 8.01
C SER A 73 -7.34 -13.67 8.33
N GLN A 74 -8.65 -13.75 8.10
CA GLN A 74 -9.40 -15.01 8.23
C GLN A 74 -8.92 -16.11 7.27
N LYS A 75 -8.26 -15.73 6.18
CA LYS A 75 -7.66 -16.64 5.20
C LYS A 75 -6.18 -16.95 5.49
N ASN A 76 -5.69 -16.59 6.68
CA ASN A 76 -4.30 -16.78 7.11
C ASN A 76 -3.27 -15.98 6.28
N ALA A 77 -3.67 -14.87 5.66
CA ALA A 77 -2.72 -13.93 5.07
C ALA A 77 -2.08 -13.08 6.19
N LYS A 78 -0.77 -12.84 6.14
CA LYS A 78 0.06 -12.38 7.25
C LYS A 78 0.84 -11.10 6.93
N GLY A 79 1.00 -10.27 7.94
CA GLY A 79 1.91 -9.12 7.93
C GLY A 79 1.39 -7.89 7.18
N LEU A 80 2.30 -6.96 6.90
CA LEU A 80 2.02 -5.67 6.29
C LEU A 80 1.34 -5.79 4.93
N MET A 81 1.81 -6.70 4.10
CA MET A 81 1.35 -6.93 2.74
C MET A 81 0.41 -8.14 2.59
N GLN A 82 -0.02 -8.74 3.72
CA GLN A 82 -0.97 -9.84 3.77
C GLN A 82 -0.59 -11.01 2.84
N ILE A 83 0.63 -11.52 2.99
CA ILE A 83 1.13 -12.63 2.19
C ILE A 83 0.69 -13.96 2.80
N MET A 84 0.19 -14.88 1.98
CA MET A 84 -0.14 -16.26 2.38
C MET A 84 1.12 -17.12 2.40
N ASP A 85 1.19 -18.10 3.30
CA ASP A 85 2.35 -18.97 3.45
C ASP A 85 2.75 -19.64 2.13
N SER A 86 1.77 -20.20 1.39
CA SER A 86 2.02 -20.82 0.09
C SER A 86 2.58 -19.84 -0.96
N THR A 87 2.13 -18.58 -0.92
CA THR A 87 2.63 -17.54 -1.82
C THR A 87 4.06 -17.14 -1.42
N ALA A 88 4.34 -17.04 -0.13
CA ALA A 88 5.67 -16.74 0.38
C ALA A 88 6.69 -17.83 -0.02
N GLU A 89 6.32 -19.09 0.15
CA GLU A 89 7.15 -20.23 -0.26
C GLU A 89 7.39 -20.26 -1.77
N GLU A 90 6.35 -20.05 -2.59
CA GLU A 90 6.46 -20.02 -4.05
C GLU A 90 7.43 -18.93 -4.51
N ILE A 91 7.28 -17.71 -3.96
CA ILE A 91 8.13 -16.56 -4.31
C ILE A 91 9.58 -16.84 -3.89
N ASN A 92 9.78 -17.35 -2.67
CA ASN A 92 11.12 -17.59 -2.16
C ASN A 92 11.86 -18.70 -2.92
N ASN A 93 11.16 -19.77 -3.27
CA ASN A 93 11.72 -20.85 -4.06
C ASN A 93 12.15 -20.40 -5.47
N ASN A 94 11.47 -19.42 -6.03
CA ASN A 94 11.75 -18.91 -7.38
C ASN A 94 12.78 -17.77 -7.41
N ALA A 95 12.93 -17.00 -6.33
CA ALA A 95 13.69 -15.75 -6.35
C ALA A 95 14.70 -15.62 -5.20
N GLU A 96 14.76 -16.57 -4.26
CA GLU A 96 15.66 -16.55 -3.08
C GLU A 96 15.63 -15.17 -2.37
N VAL A 97 14.41 -14.65 -2.14
CA VAL A 97 14.20 -13.32 -1.53
C VAL A 97 14.79 -13.28 -0.13
N VAL A 98 14.70 -14.38 0.60
CA VAL A 98 15.27 -14.59 1.93
C VAL A 98 15.81 -16.00 2.08
N GLU A 99 16.76 -16.19 2.99
CA GLU A 99 17.45 -17.46 3.22
C GLU A 99 16.50 -18.59 3.67
N ASP A 100 15.52 -18.27 4.51
CA ASP A 100 14.50 -19.21 5.01
C ASP A 100 13.21 -18.47 5.32
N ILE A 101 12.08 -19.05 4.95
CA ILE A 101 10.75 -18.55 5.28
C ILE A 101 10.07 -19.51 6.22
N ASN A 102 9.60 -19.00 7.34
CA ASN A 102 8.83 -19.76 8.31
C ASN A 102 7.75 -18.89 8.96
N GLU A 103 6.86 -19.53 9.71
CA GLU A 103 5.75 -18.87 10.36
C GLU A 103 6.15 -17.76 11.33
N ALA A 104 7.36 -17.82 11.90
CA ALA A 104 7.85 -16.83 12.84
C ALA A 104 8.38 -15.56 12.16
N ASN A 105 9.00 -15.69 10.97
CA ASN A 105 9.65 -14.56 10.30
C ASN A 105 8.81 -13.89 9.21
N ILE A 106 7.70 -14.48 8.78
CA ILE A 106 6.81 -13.86 7.78
C ILE A 106 6.20 -12.52 8.27
N TYR A 107 6.18 -12.28 9.58
CA TYR A 107 5.75 -11.01 10.18
C TYR A 107 6.89 -9.98 10.31
N ASP A 108 8.14 -10.36 10.01
CA ASP A 108 9.23 -9.38 9.92
C ASP A 108 8.94 -8.41 8.78
N GLU A 109 9.07 -7.13 9.05
CA GLU A 109 8.69 -6.08 8.11
C GLU A 109 9.55 -6.08 6.83
N ASN A 110 10.86 -6.38 6.96
CA ASN A 110 11.75 -6.44 5.80
C ASN A 110 11.39 -7.62 4.91
N ILE A 111 11.18 -8.79 5.51
CA ILE A 111 10.82 -10.02 4.80
C ILE A 111 9.45 -9.87 4.14
N ASN A 112 8.46 -9.40 4.88
CA ASN A 112 7.09 -9.29 4.38
C ASN A 112 6.97 -8.29 3.22
N ILE A 113 7.65 -7.14 3.34
CA ILE A 113 7.68 -6.12 2.27
C ILE A 113 8.46 -6.63 1.06
N ALA A 114 9.62 -7.29 1.25
CA ALA A 114 10.39 -7.85 0.15
C ALA A 114 9.59 -8.88 -0.65
N LEU A 115 8.96 -9.83 0.04
CA LEU A 115 8.08 -10.84 -0.58
C LEU A 115 6.90 -10.20 -1.32
N GLY A 116 6.23 -9.24 -0.68
CA GLY A 116 5.07 -8.56 -1.26
C GLY A 116 5.43 -7.74 -2.49
N CYS A 117 6.56 -7.02 -2.47
CA CYS A 117 7.06 -6.27 -3.63
C CYS A 117 7.41 -7.21 -4.78
N LYS A 118 8.10 -8.32 -4.49
CA LYS A 118 8.43 -9.32 -5.51
C LYS A 118 7.17 -9.93 -6.12
N TYR A 119 6.21 -10.36 -5.28
CA TYR A 119 4.95 -10.91 -5.75
C TYR A 119 4.18 -9.93 -6.64
N PHE A 120 4.08 -8.67 -6.21
CA PHE A 120 3.39 -7.65 -7.00
C PHE A 120 4.10 -7.37 -8.33
N SER A 121 5.44 -7.33 -8.34
CA SER A 121 6.25 -7.21 -9.56
C SER A 121 5.99 -8.36 -10.53
N ASP A 122 5.94 -9.59 -10.03
CA ASP A 122 5.65 -10.77 -10.86
C ASP A 122 4.25 -10.70 -11.48
N LEU A 123 3.27 -10.19 -10.74
CA LEU A 123 1.93 -9.93 -11.27
C LEU A 123 1.95 -8.85 -12.36
N VAL A 124 2.66 -7.75 -12.14
CA VAL A 124 2.80 -6.68 -13.15
C VAL A 124 3.43 -7.22 -14.42
N ASN A 125 4.50 -8.00 -14.30
CA ASN A 125 5.16 -8.63 -15.45
C ASN A 125 4.24 -9.64 -16.16
N LYS A 126 3.53 -10.47 -15.41
CA LYS A 126 2.58 -11.45 -15.95
C LYS A 126 1.46 -10.78 -16.77
N TYR A 127 1.01 -9.61 -16.35
CA TYR A 127 -0.05 -8.88 -17.03
C TYR A 127 0.49 -7.72 -17.91
N GLU A 128 1.71 -7.90 -18.44
CA GLU A 128 2.31 -7.05 -19.48
C GLU A 128 2.38 -5.56 -19.08
N GLY A 129 2.60 -5.29 -17.80
CA GLY A 129 2.69 -3.93 -17.24
C GLY A 129 1.34 -3.32 -16.85
N ASN A 130 0.23 -4.06 -16.95
CA ASN A 130 -1.07 -3.53 -16.56
C ASN A 130 -1.27 -3.57 -15.04
N TYR A 131 -1.03 -2.44 -14.39
CA TYR A 131 -1.15 -2.28 -12.94
C TYR A 131 -2.56 -2.52 -12.41
N TYR A 132 -3.61 -2.16 -13.17
CA TYR A 132 -5.00 -2.39 -12.74
C TYR A 132 -5.30 -3.88 -12.61
N ILE A 133 -4.87 -4.66 -13.61
CA ILE A 133 -5.05 -6.11 -13.61
C ILE A 133 -4.18 -6.75 -12.51
N ALA A 134 -2.93 -6.30 -12.34
CA ALA A 134 -2.04 -6.78 -11.29
C ALA A 134 -2.60 -6.53 -9.88
N ILE A 135 -3.19 -5.35 -9.62
CA ILE A 135 -3.85 -5.02 -8.35
C ILE A 135 -5.07 -5.95 -8.12
N CYS A 136 -5.86 -6.19 -9.16
CA CYS A 136 -6.97 -7.14 -9.06
C CYS A 136 -6.47 -8.57 -8.74
N ALA A 137 -5.37 -9.00 -9.37
CA ALA A 137 -4.80 -10.32 -9.16
C ALA A 137 -4.16 -10.48 -7.77
N TYR A 138 -3.58 -9.42 -7.23
CA TYR A 138 -3.07 -9.40 -5.87
C TYR A 138 -4.16 -9.72 -4.84
N ASN A 139 -5.33 -9.11 -4.99
CA ASN A 139 -6.43 -9.29 -4.05
C ASN A 139 -7.29 -10.54 -4.34
N ALA A 140 -7.67 -10.76 -5.60
CA ALA A 140 -8.59 -11.84 -5.99
C ALA A 140 -7.88 -13.17 -6.29
N GLY A 141 -6.56 -13.14 -6.48
CA GLY A 141 -5.77 -14.26 -6.97
C GLY A 141 -5.76 -14.36 -8.50
N MET A 142 -4.63 -14.80 -9.06
CA MET A 142 -4.41 -14.95 -10.50
C MET A 142 -5.47 -15.83 -11.19
N GLY A 143 -5.91 -16.91 -10.53
CA GLY A 143 -6.89 -17.83 -11.11
C GLY A 143 -8.24 -17.18 -11.42
N ASN A 144 -8.70 -16.28 -10.55
CA ASN A 144 -9.94 -15.54 -10.79
C ASN A 144 -9.77 -14.51 -11.91
N VAL A 145 -8.66 -13.76 -11.88
CA VAL A 145 -8.40 -12.73 -12.90
C VAL A 145 -8.21 -13.34 -14.29
N ASN A 146 -7.54 -14.48 -14.41
CA ASN A 146 -7.41 -15.19 -15.69
C ASN A 146 -8.79 -15.61 -16.23
N LYS A 147 -9.68 -16.13 -15.38
CA LYS A 147 -11.07 -16.43 -15.78
C LYS A 147 -11.82 -15.19 -16.25
N TRP A 148 -11.63 -14.05 -15.59
CA TRP A 148 -12.28 -12.79 -15.99
C TRP A 148 -11.79 -12.29 -17.34
N LEU A 149 -10.49 -12.46 -17.63
CA LEU A 149 -9.91 -12.16 -18.94
C LEU A 149 -10.46 -13.09 -20.03
N GLU A 150 -10.49 -14.41 -19.77
CA GLU A 150 -11.05 -15.41 -20.68
C GLU A 150 -12.54 -15.20 -21.00
N GLN A 151 -13.29 -14.75 -20.01
CA GLN A 151 -14.74 -14.46 -20.14
C GLN A 151 -15.02 -13.07 -20.74
N GLY A 152 -13.98 -12.26 -21.00
CA GLY A 152 -14.15 -10.90 -21.50
C GLY A 152 -14.77 -9.91 -20.51
N ILE A 153 -14.78 -10.25 -19.20
CA ILE A 153 -15.24 -9.34 -18.15
C ILE A 153 -14.27 -8.17 -17.99
N ILE A 154 -12.96 -8.45 -18.11
CA ILE A 154 -11.92 -7.44 -18.17
C ILE A 154 -11.13 -7.61 -19.47
N SER A 155 -10.66 -6.49 -20.04
CA SER A 155 -9.76 -6.50 -21.18
C SER A 155 -8.31 -6.45 -20.73
N LYS A 156 -7.39 -7.04 -21.50
CA LYS A 156 -5.95 -6.89 -21.30
C LYS A 156 -5.49 -5.44 -21.41
N ASP A 157 -6.17 -4.64 -22.24
CA ASP A 157 -5.90 -3.21 -22.45
C ASP A 157 -6.70 -2.33 -21.48
N LEU A 158 -6.93 -2.82 -20.26
CA LEU A 158 -7.65 -2.06 -19.23
C LEU A 158 -6.88 -0.79 -18.87
N ASP A 159 -7.36 0.35 -19.33
CA ASP A 159 -6.78 1.68 -19.13
C ASP A 159 -7.53 2.54 -18.10
N ASN A 160 -8.76 2.15 -17.75
CA ASN A 160 -9.62 2.90 -16.86
C ASN A 160 -10.41 2.02 -15.91
N TYR A 161 -9.98 1.96 -14.66
CA TYR A 161 -10.63 1.18 -13.60
C TYR A 161 -12.04 1.66 -13.22
N LYS A 162 -12.42 2.90 -13.59
CA LYS A 162 -13.74 3.47 -13.23
C LYS A 162 -14.90 2.82 -13.98
N ASN A 163 -14.61 2.27 -15.15
CA ASN A 163 -15.60 1.69 -16.05
C ASN A 163 -15.69 0.15 -15.97
N ILE A 164 -14.99 -0.45 -14.99
CA ILE A 164 -14.97 -1.89 -14.82
C ILE A 164 -15.95 -2.33 -13.73
N GLU A 165 -16.72 -3.36 -14.00
CA GLU A 165 -17.52 -4.09 -13.01
C GLU A 165 -16.91 -5.46 -12.80
N LEU A 166 -16.26 -5.64 -11.63
CA LEU A 166 -15.67 -6.92 -11.27
C LEU A 166 -16.69 -7.82 -10.58
N PRO A 167 -16.62 -9.15 -10.81
CA PRO A 167 -17.53 -10.11 -10.16
C PRO A 167 -17.43 -10.08 -8.64
N PHE A 168 -16.27 -9.67 -8.08
CA PHE A 168 -16.07 -9.57 -6.66
C PHE A 168 -16.11 -8.11 -6.21
N ASN A 169 -17.15 -7.75 -5.48
CA ASN A 169 -17.31 -6.42 -4.87
C ASN A 169 -16.11 -6.04 -3.96
N GLU A 170 -15.48 -7.02 -3.30
CA GLU A 170 -14.29 -6.83 -2.49
C GLU A 170 -13.14 -6.30 -3.35
N THR A 171 -12.84 -6.99 -4.45
CA THR A 171 -11.76 -6.60 -5.37
C THR A 171 -12.04 -5.27 -6.07
N GLN A 172 -13.30 -4.99 -6.39
CA GLN A 172 -13.71 -3.68 -6.93
C GLN A 172 -13.39 -2.54 -5.95
N LYS A 173 -13.70 -2.73 -4.66
CA LYS A 173 -13.40 -1.74 -3.61
C LYS A 173 -11.91 -1.65 -3.34
N TYR A 174 -11.20 -2.79 -3.38
CA TYR A 174 -9.77 -2.87 -3.21
C TYR A 174 -9.03 -2.05 -4.28
N LEU A 175 -9.33 -2.32 -5.55
CA LEU A 175 -8.77 -1.59 -6.69
C LEU A 175 -8.95 -0.07 -6.52
N LYS A 176 -10.15 0.37 -6.18
CA LYS A 176 -10.45 1.78 -5.90
C LYS A 176 -9.56 2.36 -4.78
N LYS A 177 -9.43 1.65 -3.66
CA LYS A 177 -8.67 2.14 -2.50
C LYS A 177 -7.17 2.24 -2.78
N VAL A 178 -6.63 1.34 -3.59
CA VAL A 178 -5.20 1.34 -3.92
C VAL A 178 -4.84 2.46 -4.89
N ILE A 179 -5.77 2.85 -5.78
CA ILE A 179 -5.50 3.85 -6.83
C ILE A 179 -5.86 5.28 -6.39
N THR A 180 -6.75 5.47 -5.40
CA THR A 180 -7.20 6.80 -4.94
C THR A 180 -6.52 7.24 -3.66
#